data_cb0dddfd7ba0e3882cce01cb2b452e7c
#
_entry.id   cb0dddfd7ba0e3882cce01cb2b452e7c
#
_cell.length_a   1.000
_cell.length_b   1.000
_cell.length_c   1.000
_cell.angle_alpha   90.00
_cell.angle_beta   90.00
_cell.angle_gamma   90.00
#
_symmetry.space_group_name_H-M   'P 1'
#
loop_
_entity.id
_entity.type
_entity.pdbx_description
1 polymer ?
#
loop_
_entity_poly.entity_id
_entity_poly.type
_entity_poly.pdbx_seq_one_letter_code
_entity_poly.pdbx_strand_id
1 'polypeptide(L)'
;MNDIVKLEDNKYQINGRVLLDDLNEQFGIEFEDSEDIDTIGGWLQSENTNLQKDDFVDTDYDRWIISEIENHQIIWVTLNYEFNQERPTYEVNSDEEQTD
;
A
#
# COMPACT_ATOMS: atom_id res chain seq x y z
N MET A 1 5.11 -7.86 -17.95
CA MET A 1 5.46 -8.26 -16.58
C MET A 1 4.58 -7.53 -15.60
N ASN A 2 4.03 -8.24 -14.65
CA ASN A 2 3.10 -7.66 -13.71
C ASN A 2 3.81 -7.19 -12.45
N ASP A 3 3.72 -5.90 -12.18
CA ASP A 3 4.28 -5.33 -10.98
C ASP A 3 3.31 -5.42 -9.79
N ILE A 4 2.07 -5.78 -10.05
CA ILE A 4 1.05 -5.99 -9.02
C ILE A 4 0.38 -7.32 -9.32
N VAL A 5 0.53 -8.28 -8.41
CA VAL A 5 0.01 -9.64 -8.62
C VAL A 5 -0.86 -10.01 -7.43
N LYS A 6 -2.11 -10.38 -7.69
CA LYS A 6 -3.00 -10.83 -6.63
C LYS A 6 -2.62 -12.26 -6.25
N LEU A 7 -2.33 -12.47 -4.98
CA LEU A 7 -1.97 -13.79 -4.45
C LEU A 7 -3.18 -14.52 -3.93
N GLU A 8 -4.05 -13.81 -3.24
CA GLU A 8 -5.32 -14.32 -2.73
C GLU A 8 -6.14 -13.09 -2.35
N ASP A 9 -7.33 -13.31 -1.86
CA ASP A 9 -8.17 -12.18 -1.49
C ASP A 9 -7.44 -11.31 -0.48
N ASN A 10 -7.43 -10.03 -0.75
CA ASN A 10 -6.81 -9.01 0.11
C ASN A 10 -5.31 -9.17 0.29
N LYS A 11 -4.65 -9.92 -0.61
CA LYS A 11 -3.20 -10.08 -0.51
C LYS A 11 -2.59 -9.95 -1.91
N TYR A 12 -1.63 -9.05 -2.04
CA TYR A 12 -1.01 -8.72 -3.31
C TYR A 12 0.49 -8.65 -3.18
N GLN A 13 1.19 -9.10 -4.21
CA GLN A 13 2.63 -8.90 -4.30
C GLN A 13 2.88 -7.72 -5.22
N ILE A 14 3.63 -6.74 -4.74
CA ILE A 14 3.78 -5.46 -5.41
C ILE A 14 5.25 -5.13 -5.54
N ASN A 15 5.68 -4.79 -6.77
CA ASN A 15 7.06 -4.40 -7.01
C ASN A 15 7.31 -3.05 -6.34
N GLY A 16 8.49 -2.91 -5.73
CA GLY A 16 8.82 -1.71 -4.98
C GLY A 16 8.82 -0.43 -5.79
N ARG A 17 8.89 -0.52 -7.13
CA ARG A 17 8.89 0.68 -7.98
C ARG A 17 7.48 1.09 -8.41
N VAL A 18 6.44 0.40 -7.96
CA VAL A 18 5.08 0.81 -8.28
C VAL A 18 4.82 2.18 -7.68
N LEU A 19 4.16 3.02 -8.44
CA LEU A 19 3.92 4.40 -8.05
C LEU A 19 2.83 4.48 -6.99
N LEU A 20 3.00 5.38 -6.05
CA LEU A 20 1.97 5.62 -5.02
C LEU A 20 0.65 6.02 -5.66
N ASP A 21 0.70 6.81 -6.74
CA ASP A 21 -0.51 7.24 -7.43
C ASP A 21 -1.28 6.03 -7.99
N ASP A 22 -0.59 5.02 -8.47
CA ASP A 22 -1.24 3.82 -9.00
C ASP A 22 -1.90 3.03 -7.87
N LEU A 23 -1.28 2.98 -6.71
CA LEU A 23 -1.86 2.28 -5.56
C LEU A 23 -3.07 3.04 -5.02
N ASN A 24 -3.00 4.36 -5.06
CA ASN A 24 -4.16 5.16 -4.68
C ASN A 24 -5.32 4.89 -5.64
N GLU A 25 -5.03 4.89 -6.93
CA GLU A 25 -6.07 4.71 -7.94
C GLU A 25 -6.68 3.31 -7.87
N GLN A 26 -5.83 2.31 -7.72
CA GLN A 26 -6.29 0.92 -7.79
C GLN A 26 -6.90 0.43 -6.49
N PHE A 27 -6.40 0.87 -5.35
CA PHE A 27 -6.80 0.35 -4.05
C PHE A 27 -7.43 1.39 -3.12
N GLY A 28 -7.40 2.66 -3.50
CA GLY A 28 -7.89 3.71 -2.61
C GLY A 28 -6.97 3.99 -1.43
N ILE A 29 -5.71 3.57 -1.53
CA ILE A 29 -4.76 3.76 -0.44
C ILE A 29 -4.21 5.18 -0.50
N GLU A 30 -4.21 5.87 0.64
CA GLU A 30 -3.62 7.19 0.76
C GLU A 30 -2.35 7.08 1.58
N PHE A 31 -1.33 7.82 1.16
CA PHE A 31 -0.02 7.77 1.80
C PHE A 31 0.29 9.13 2.41
N GLU A 32 0.55 9.13 3.72
CA GLU A 32 0.89 10.35 4.43
C GLU A 32 2.38 10.63 4.32
N ASP A 33 2.72 11.91 4.37
CA ASP A 33 4.13 12.33 4.34
C ASP A 33 4.84 11.81 3.11
N SER A 34 4.15 11.90 1.98
CA SER A 34 4.66 11.35 0.73
C SER A 34 5.15 12.42 -0.25
N GLU A 35 5.30 13.65 0.19
CA GLU A 35 5.87 14.70 -0.67
C GLU A 35 7.24 14.26 -1.15
N ASP A 36 7.48 14.41 -2.44
CA ASP A 36 8.76 14.07 -3.06
C ASP A 36 9.06 12.58 -3.07
N ILE A 37 8.06 11.73 -2.80
CA ILE A 37 8.24 10.27 -2.84
C ILE A 37 7.28 9.72 -3.88
N ASP A 38 7.82 8.97 -4.84
CA ASP A 38 7.02 8.48 -5.95
C ASP A 38 6.61 7.02 -5.82
N THR A 39 7.44 6.18 -5.19
CA THR A 39 7.26 4.74 -5.24
C THR A 39 6.96 4.16 -3.88
N ILE A 40 6.33 2.98 -3.88
CA ILE A 40 6.00 2.29 -2.63
C ILE A 40 7.26 1.88 -1.87
N GLY A 41 8.29 1.41 -2.59
CA GLY A 41 9.54 1.06 -1.93
C GLY A 41 10.16 2.26 -1.24
N GLY A 42 10.17 3.40 -1.94
CA GLY A 42 10.71 4.63 -1.36
C GLY A 42 9.91 5.09 -0.16
N TRP A 43 8.58 4.98 -0.24
CA TRP A 43 7.73 5.41 0.86
C TRP A 43 7.94 4.56 2.11
N LEU A 44 8.00 3.23 1.92
CA LEU A 44 8.22 2.33 3.06
C LEU A 44 9.56 2.62 3.72
N GLN A 45 10.60 2.88 2.92
CA GLN A 45 11.93 3.19 3.46
C GLN A 45 11.97 4.55 4.15
N SER A 46 11.10 5.46 3.76
CA SER A 46 11.00 6.74 4.46
C SER A 46 10.32 6.57 5.82
N GLU A 47 9.46 5.57 5.95
CA GLU A 47 8.81 5.29 7.23
C GLU A 47 9.75 4.56 8.18
N ASN A 48 10.61 3.70 7.67
CA ASN A 48 11.55 2.94 8.49
C ASN A 48 12.79 2.64 7.66
N THR A 49 13.91 3.24 8.01
CA THR A 49 15.14 3.14 7.20
C THR A 49 15.89 1.82 7.39
N ASN A 50 15.50 0.99 8.35
CA ASN A 50 16.23 -0.24 8.67
C ASN A 50 15.44 -1.49 8.32
N LEU A 51 14.57 -1.42 7.30
CA LEU A 51 13.74 -2.56 6.94
C LEU A 51 14.59 -3.71 6.39
N GLN A 52 14.25 -4.92 6.81
CA GLN A 52 14.84 -6.15 6.36
C GLN A 52 13.73 -7.04 5.81
N LYS A 53 14.13 -8.11 5.12
CA LYS A 53 13.15 -9.10 4.66
C LYS A 53 12.31 -9.57 5.85
N ASP A 54 11.01 -9.70 5.62
CA ASP A 54 10.00 -10.16 6.57
C ASP A 54 9.63 -9.14 7.64
N ASP A 55 10.29 -7.98 7.67
CA ASP A 55 9.80 -6.86 8.47
C ASP A 55 8.52 -6.32 7.84
N PHE A 56 7.75 -5.58 8.63
CA PHE A 56 6.54 -4.99 8.10
C PHE A 56 6.35 -3.56 8.58
N VAL A 57 5.54 -2.84 7.81
CA VAL A 57 5.09 -1.50 8.15
C VAL A 57 3.58 -1.54 8.20
N ASP A 58 3.00 -1.10 9.30
CA ASP A 58 1.55 -1.01 9.44
C ASP A 58 1.10 0.42 9.23
N THR A 59 0.04 0.57 8.45
CA THR A 59 -0.69 1.82 8.36
C THR A 59 -2.02 1.61 9.08
N ASP A 60 -2.91 2.59 9.02
CA ASP A 60 -4.19 2.47 9.71
C ASP A 60 -4.97 1.25 9.24
N TYR A 61 -4.90 0.94 7.96
CA TYR A 61 -5.73 -0.11 7.38
C TYR A 61 -4.94 -1.34 6.95
N ASP A 62 -3.71 -1.15 6.48
CA ASP A 62 -3.00 -2.18 5.75
C ASP A 62 -1.71 -2.57 6.43
N ARG A 63 -1.24 -3.77 6.09
CA ARG A 63 0.10 -4.19 6.50
C ARG A 63 0.94 -4.46 5.25
N TRP A 64 2.12 -3.89 5.22
CA TRP A 64 3.08 -4.05 4.13
C TRP A 64 4.26 -4.88 4.63
N ILE A 65 4.47 -6.06 4.05
CA ILE A 65 5.53 -6.96 4.47
C ILE A 65 6.62 -6.96 3.41
N ILE A 66 7.87 -6.79 3.84
CA ILE A 66 9.00 -6.76 2.91
C ILE A 66 9.28 -8.19 2.46
N SER A 67 9.01 -8.49 1.18
CA SER A 67 9.18 -9.84 0.64
C SER A 67 10.56 -10.07 0.09
N GLU A 68 11.17 -9.02 -0.47
CA GLU A 68 12.50 -9.14 -1.05
C GLU A 68 13.17 -7.78 -1.00
N ILE A 69 14.43 -7.76 -0.56
CA ILE A 69 15.22 -6.54 -0.50
C ILE A 69 16.63 -6.88 -0.98
N GLU A 70 17.23 -6.01 -1.80
CA GLU A 70 18.59 -6.17 -2.31
C GLU A 70 19.28 -4.83 -2.27
N ASN A 71 20.51 -4.81 -1.76
CA ASN A 71 21.32 -3.60 -1.72
C ASN A 71 20.54 -2.44 -1.10
N HIS A 72 19.83 -2.72 -0.01
CA HIS A 72 19.03 -1.75 0.73
C HIS A 72 17.86 -1.21 -0.08
N GLN A 73 17.48 -1.89 -1.16
CA GLN A 73 16.37 -1.48 -2.00
C GLN A 73 15.27 -2.52 -1.92
N ILE A 74 14.05 -2.06 -1.66
CA ILE A 74 12.89 -2.96 -1.61
C ILE A 74 12.52 -3.35 -3.03
N ILE A 75 12.62 -4.64 -3.32
CA ILE A 75 12.30 -5.17 -4.63
C ILE A 75 10.84 -5.59 -4.69
N TRP A 76 10.37 -6.32 -3.68
CA TRP A 76 8.99 -6.80 -3.62
C TRP A 76 8.44 -6.59 -2.23
N VAL A 77 7.15 -6.25 -2.17
CA VAL A 77 6.45 -6.12 -0.90
C VAL A 77 5.12 -6.85 -1.03
N THR A 78 4.67 -7.45 0.06
CA THR A 78 3.35 -8.08 0.11
C THR A 78 2.41 -7.12 0.82
N LEU A 79 1.36 -6.71 0.12
CA LEU A 79 0.32 -5.88 0.70
C LEU A 79 -0.77 -6.79 1.25
N ASN A 80 -0.98 -6.71 2.56
CA ASN A 80 -2.15 -7.31 3.19
C ASN A 80 -3.19 -6.19 3.32
N TYR A 81 -4.06 -6.13 2.32
CA TYR A 81 -5.02 -5.04 2.16
C TYR A 81 -6.06 -5.11 3.27
N GLU A 82 -6.22 -4.02 3.98
CA GLU A 82 -7.18 -3.92 5.09
C GLU A 82 -6.97 -5.00 6.15
N PHE A 83 -5.70 -5.36 6.37
CA PHE A 83 -5.33 -6.34 7.38
C PHE A 83 -5.67 -5.84 8.79
N ASN A 84 -5.51 -4.54 9.02
CA ASN A 84 -5.69 -3.97 10.35
C ASN A 84 -7.13 -3.54 10.59
N GLN A 85 -7.79 -3.01 9.59
CA GLN A 85 -9.21 -2.67 9.65
C GLN A 85 -9.70 -2.34 8.25
N GLU A 86 -10.99 -2.40 8.04
CA GLU A 86 -11.59 -2.04 6.77
C GLU A 86 -11.64 -0.52 6.61
N ARG A 87 -11.43 -0.06 5.39
CA ARG A 87 -11.62 1.35 5.08
C ARG A 87 -13.09 1.69 5.14
N PRO A 88 -13.42 2.91 5.58
CA PRO A 88 -14.80 3.34 5.52
C PRO A 88 -15.32 3.28 4.09
N THR A 89 -16.55 2.84 3.93
CA THR A 89 -17.21 2.80 2.64
C THR A 89 -18.14 4.00 2.55
N TYR A 90 -17.98 4.80 1.49
CA TYR A 90 -18.85 5.94 1.28
C TYR A 90 -19.93 5.55 0.30
N GLU A 91 -21.19 5.67 0.75
CA GLU A 91 -22.34 5.59 -0.13
C GLU A 91 -22.55 6.98 -0.64
N VAL A 92 -22.30 7.16 -1.83
CA VAL A 92 -22.55 8.47 -2.37
C VAL A 92 -24.06 8.59 -2.65
N ASN A 93 -24.45 8.31 -2.41
CA ASN A 93 -25.61 8.29 -2.60
C ASN A 93 -26.30 8.89 -2.18
N SER A 94 -26.38 8.64 -2.29
CA SER A 94 -26.73 9.11 -2.01
C SER A 94 -27.37 9.51 -1.39
N ASP A 95 -27.39 9.38 -0.86
CA ASP A 95 -27.80 9.69 -0.13
C ASP A 95 -27.93 10.39 0.35
N GLU A 96 -27.53 10.49 0.48
CA GLU A 96 -27.37 11.11 0.91
C GLU A 96 -27.88 11.98 0.59
N GLU A 97 -28.05 12.04 -0.06
CA GLU A 97 -28.31 12.70 -0.39
C GLU A 97 -29.23 13.10 -0.31
N GLN A 98 -29.63 12.81 -0.22
CA GLN A 98 -30.26 13.13 -0.03
C GLN A 98 -30.73 13.73 0.49
N THR A 99 -30.57 13.94 0.58
CA THR A 99 -30.76 14.50 1.11
C THR A 99 -31.46 15.08 1.23
N ASP A 100 -31.59 15.33 1.21
CA ASP A 100 -31.94 15.83 1.40
C ASP A 100 -32.31 16.12 1.66
#